data_191fcb0043418c845561c2f660fee43d
#
_entry.id   191fcb0043418c845561c2f660fee43d
#
_cell.length_a   1.000
_cell.length_b   1.000
_cell.length_c   1.000
_cell.angle_alpha   90.00
_cell.angle_beta   90.00
_cell.angle_gamma   90.00
#
_symmetry.space_group_name_H-M   'P 1'
#
loop_
_entity.id
_entity.type
_entity.pdbx_description
1 polymer ?
#
loop_
_entity_poly.entity_id
_entity_poly.type
_entity_poly.pdbx_seq_one_letter_code
_entity_poly.pdbx_strand_id
1 'polypeptide(L)'
;MILIEYIESKSKISISKIKPTIVAIPTIFSTHQDHTYAYKVSISALRPHPQKTTHMPRLVISYESPEYYFWSAYSEFGKFQPNFYLNLSKNNLDEKINVLNIYSTQMREGQRGGENLISLARIRGNEIGLEYAEAFHIHRLYV
;
A
#
# COMPACT_ATOMS: atom_id res chain seq x y z
N MET A 1 5.15 21.91 1.04
CA MET A 1 6.47 21.88 1.70
C MET A 1 6.38 21.36 3.14
N ILE A 2 5.52 21.89 3.99
CA ILE A 2 5.39 21.50 5.42
C ILE A 2 5.13 20.01 5.64
N LEU A 3 4.26 19.36 4.85
CA LEU A 3 3.87 17.96 5.06
C LEU A 3 5.02 16.97 4.78
N ILE A 4 5.85 17.24 3.78
CA ILE A 4 7.04 16.42 3.45
C ILE A 4 8.03 16.44 4.60
N GLU A 5 8.34 17.61 5.16
CA GLU A 5 9.23 17.75 6.29
C GLU A 5 8.73 17.03 7.55
N TYR A 6 7.40 16.96 7.74
CA TYR A 6 6.81 16.19 8.84
C TYR A 6 7.09 14.71 8.72
N ILE A 7 6.93 14.14 7.52
CA ILE A 7 7.23 12.71 7.27
C ILE A 7 8.74 12.46 7.35
N GLU A 8 9.56 13.35 6.82
CA GLU A 8 11.02 13.18 6.82
C GLU A 8 11.62 13.26 8.22
N SER A 9 11.28 14.28 9.02
CA SER A 9 12.03 14.58 10.25
C SER A 9 11.26 15.21 11.40
N LYS A 10 10.24 16.04 11.15
CA LYS A 10 9.60 16.84 12.22
C LYS A 10 8.66 16.03 13.11
N SER A 11 7.90 15.10 12.56
CA SER A 11 6.98 14.26 13.33
C SER A 11 7.71 13.32 14.29
N LYS A 12 7.05 12.95 15.40
CA LYS A 12 7.52 11.88 16.30
C LYS A 12 7.61 10.52 15.60
N ILE A 13 6.80 10.30 14.55
CA ILE A 13 6.76 9.10 13.74
C ILE A 13 7.42 9.31 12.35
N SER A 14 8.36 10.23 12.24
CA SER A 14 9.05 10.52 11.00
C SER A 14 10.06 9.43 10.62
N ILE A 15 10.38 9.34 9.33
CA ILE A 15 11.35 8.38 8.78
C ILE A 15 12.70 8.46 9.50
N SER A 16 13.19 9.67 9.77
CA SER A 16 14.48 9.88 10.44
C SER A 16 14.50 9.39 11.89
N LYS A 17 13.35 9.38 12.58
CA LYS A 17 13.24 8.96 13.98
C LYS A 17 12.95 7.47 14.11
N ILE A 18 11.99 6.96 13.34
CA ILE A 18 11.60 5.53 13.36
C ILE A 18 12.65 4.67 12.69
N LYS A 19 13.31 5.20 11.65
CA LYS A 19 14.28 4.47 10.82
C LYS A 19 13.72 3.13 10.28
N PRO A 20 12.57 3.14 9.60
CA PRO A 20 11.92 1.92 9.15
C PRO A 20 12.75 1.21 8.09
N THR A 21 12.78 -0.11 8.15
CA THR A 21 13.40 -0.93 7.11
C THR A 21 12.49 -1.03 5.88
N ILE A 22 11.17 -1.09 6.10
CA ILE A 22 10.15 -1.21 5.08
C ILE A 22 9.15 -0.05 5.25
N VAL A 23 8.78 0.56 4.15
CA VAL A 23 7.67 1.54 4.09
C VAL A 23 6.67 1.09 3.04
N ALA A 24 5.42 0.87 3.48
CA ALA A 24 4.29 0.59 2.60
C ALA A 24 3.41 1.84 2.51
N ILE A 25 3.06 2.24 1.30
CA ILE A 25 2.23 3.41 1.01
C ILE A 25 1.03 3.01 0.15
N PRO A 26 -0.10 3.73 0.20
CA PRO A 26 -1.21 3.47 -0.71
C PRO A 26 -0.78 3.71 -2.16
N THR A 27 -1.43 3.04 -3.12
CA THR A 27 -1.16 3.31 -4.54
C THR A 27 -1.64 4.70 -4.96
N ILE A 28 -0.96 5.29 -5.97
CA ILE A 28 -1.40 6.55 -6.60
C ILE A 28 -2.75 6.41 -7.33
N PHE A 29 -3.09 5.19 -7.74
CA PHE A 29 -4.30 4.90 -8.50
C PHE A 29 -5.56 4.80 -7.63
N SER A 30 -5.50 5.22 -6.37
CA SER A 30 -6.67 5.32 -5.51
C SER A 30 -7.58 6.45 -5.96
N THR A 31 -8.88 6.19 -6.01
CA THR A 31 -9.91 7.23 -6.20
C THR A 31 -10.14 8.05 -4.93
N HIS A 32 -9.62 7.60 -3.79
CA HIS A 32 -9.69 8.34 -2.54
C HIS A 32 -8.62 9.43 -2.51
N GLN A 33 -9.05 10.66 -2.35
CA GLN A 33 -8.18 11.83 -2.39
C GLN A 33 -7.03 11.74 -1.37
N ASP A 34 -7.32 11.31 -0.14
CA ASP A 34 -6.31 11.19 0.91
C ASP A 34 -5.22 10.17 0.58
N HIS A 35 -5.58 9.05 -0.07
CA HIS A 35 -4.60 8.06 -0.51
C HIS A 35 -3.67 8.63 -1.59
N THR A 36 -4.24 9.37 -2.55
CA THR A 36 -3.45 10.02 -3.61
C THR A 36 -2.48 11.04 -3.02
N TYR A 37 -2.92 11.84 -2.06
CA TYR A 37 -2.04 12.78 -1.34
C TYR A 37 -0.99 12.05 -0.51
N ALA A 38 -1.38 11.02 0.24
CA ALA A 38 -0.46 10.19 1.02
C ALA A 38 0.63 9.59 0.14
N TYR A 39 0.27 9.04 -1.03
CA TYR A 39 1.25 8.55 -2.00
C TYR A 39 2.24 9.64 -2.42
N LYS A 40 1.74 10.78 -2.93
CA LYS A 40 2.57 11.87 -3.46
C LYS A 40 3.54 12.41 -2.40
N VAL A 41 3.06 12.63 -1.20
CA VAL A 41 3.86 13.17 -0.10
C VAL A 41 4.91 12.13 0.35
N SER A 42 4.52 10.86 0.48
CA SER A 42 5.41 9.78 0.89
C SER A 42 6.52 9.55 -0.14
N ILE A 43 6.21 9.47 -1.43
CA ILE A 43 7.22 9.32 -2.49
C ILE A 43 8.20 10.49 -2.48
N SER A 44 7.71 11.72 -2.26
CA SER A 44 8.57 12.89 -2.17
C SER A 44 9.50 12.85 -0.96
N ALA A 45 8.99 12.43 0.20
CA ALA A 45 9.77 12.27 1.43
C ALA A 45 10.78 11.11 1.36
N LEU A 46 10.50 10.08 0.55
CA LEU A 46 11.34 8.90 0.37
C LEU A 46 12.32 9.01 -0.80
N ARG A 47 12.40 10.17 -1.45
CA ARG A 47 13.34 10.38 -2.55
C ARG A 47 14.80 10.18 -2.08
N PRO A 48 15.70 9.68 -2.93
CA PRO A 48 17.11 9.62 -2.62
C PRO A 48 17.68 11.01 -2.34
N HIS A 49 18.40 11.15 -1.22
CA HIS A 49 19.05 12.42 -0.86
C HIS A 49 20.57 12.28 -1.00
N PRO A 50 21.24 13.17 -1.72
CA PRO A 50 22.69 13.04 -1.98
C PRO A 50 23.56 13.18 -0.73
N GLN A 51 23.05 13.75 0.33
CA GLN A 51 23.85 14.06 1.54
C GLN A 51 23.66 13.08 2.70
N LYS A 52 23.14 11.89 2.52
CA LYS A 52 23.02 10.83 3.56
C LYS A 52 22.50 11.29 4.94
N THR A 53 21.82 12.42 5.03
CA THR A 53 21.36 13.00 6.29
C THR A 53 20.07 12.37 6.80
N THR A 54 19.34 11.69 5.94
CA THR A 54 18.10 11.02 6.26
C THR A 54 18.22 9.51 6.11
N HIS A 55 17.55 8.77 7.02
CA HIS A 55 17.45 7.33 6.92
C HIS A 55 16.71 6.94 5.65
N MET A 56 17.24 5.94 4.93
CA MET A 56 16.66 5.40 3.70
C MET A 56 16.12 3.99 3.96
N PRO A 57 14.80 3.76 3.89
CA PRO A 57 14.23 2.42 3.97
C PRO A 57 14.76 1.52 2.85
N ARG A 58 15.07 0.27 3.20
CA ARG A 58 15.57 -0.72 2.22
C ARG A 58 14.51 -1.12 1.19
N LEU A 59 13.25 -1.20 1.64
CA LEU A 59 12.13 -1.54 0.80
C LEU A 59 11.06 -0.44 0.87
N VAL A 60 10.67 0.06 -0.30
CA VAL A 60 9.52 0.97 -0.46
C VAL A 60 8.54 0.33 -1.42
N ILE A 61 7.35 0.04 -0.94
CA ILE A 61 6.27 -0.60 -1.71
C ILE A 61 5.00 0.23 -1.69
N SER A 62 4.18 0.07 -2.71
CA SER A 62 2.79 0.50 -2.65
C SER A 62 1.85 -0.69 -2.71
N TYR A 63 0.73 -0.57 -2.00
CA TYR A 63 -0.33 -1.55 -1.91
C TYR A 63 -1.61 -1.08 -2.59
N GLU A 64 -2.44 -2.04 -2.95
CA GLU A 64 -3.75 -1.82 -3.55
C GLU A 64 -4.90 -2.09 -2.57
N SER A 65 -6.10 -1.72 -2.97
CA SER A 65 -7.33 -1.98 -2.22
C SER A 65 -8.42 -2.47 -3.18
N PRO A 66 -9.34 -3.35 -2.73
CA PRO A 66 -10.37 -3.95 -3.59
C PRO A 66 -11.24 -2.92 -4.32
N GLU A 67 -11.56 -1.80 -3.68
CA GLU A 67 -12.40 -0.75 -4.28
C GLU A 67 -11.87 -0.22 -5.60
N TYR A 68 -10.57 -0.38 -5.87
CA TYR A 68 -9.96 0.10 -7.11
C TYR A 68 -10.40 -0.69 -8.35
N TYR A 69 -10.94 -1.88 -8.18
CA TYR A 69 -11.38 -2.74 -9.28
C TYR A 69 -12.84 -2.56 -9.66
N PHE A 70 -13.62 -1.91 -8.80
CA PHE A 70 -15.07 -1.80 -8.97
C PHE A 70 -15.51 -0.45 -9.56
N TRP A 71 -14.57 0.45 -9.81
CA TRP A 71 -14.86 1.76 -10.38
C TRP A 71 -14.16 1.92 -11.73
N SER A 72 -14.93 2.13 -12.79
CA SER A 72 -14.45 2.20 -14.18
C SER A 72 -13.58 3.43 -14.54
N ALA A 73 -13.47 4.43 -13.65
CA ALA A 73 -12.62 5.61 -13.83
C ALA A 73 -11.10 5.29 -13.94
N TYR A 74 -10.73 4.04 -13.73
CA TYR A 74 -9.36 3.54 -13.81
C TYR A 74 -8.68 3.66 -15.16
N SER A 75 -9.45 3.55 -16.24
CA SER A 75 -8.89 3.58 -17.60
C SER A 75 -8.20 4.90 -17.93
N GLU A 76 -8.60 5.98 -17.26
CA GLU A 76 -8.04 7.31 -17.48
C GLU A 76 -6.79 7.62 -16.65
N PHE A 77 -6.66 7.00 -15.47
CA PHE A 77 -5.57 7.27 -14.52
C PHE A 77 -4.48 6.20 -14.51
N GLY A 78 -4.61 5.16 -15.30
CA GLY A 78 -3.72 4.01 -15.31
C GLY A 78 -4.20 2.90 -14.38
N LYS A 79 -3.41 1.83 -14.25
CA LYS A 79 -3.74 0.65 -13.46
C LYS A 79 -2.63 0.33 -12.48
N PHE A 80 -2.99 -0.21 -11.32
CA PHE A 80 -2.02 -0.81 -10.43
C PHE A 80 -1.36 -2.02 -11.12
N GLN A 81 -0.05 -1.98 -11.23
CA GLN A 81 0.75 -3.03 -11.83
C GLN A 81 1.70 -3.59 -10.78
N PRO A 82 1.32 -4.69 -10.11
CA PRO A 82 2.18 -5.31 -9.13
C PRO A 82 3.40 -5.95 -9.77
N ASN A 83 4.51 -5.96 -9.05
CA ASN A 83 5.75 -6.62 -9.43
C ASN A 83 6.34 -7.44 -8.26
N PHE A 84 5.61 -7.53 -7.15
CA PHE A 84 5.98 -8.28 -5.97
C PHE A 84 4.73 -8.91 -5.35
N TYR A 85 4.82 -10.19 -5.01
CA TYR A 85 3.71 -10.97 -4.49
C TYR A 85 4.13 -11.68 -3.21
N LEU A 86 3.26 -11.66 -2.22
CA LEU A 86 3.40 -12.46 -1.00
C LEU A 86 2.34 -13.55 -1.01
N ASN A 87 2.78 -14.80 -0.87
CA ASN A 87 1.87 -15.93 -0.66
C ASN A 87 1.08 -15.71 0.63
N LEU A 88 -0.24 -15.83 0.57
CA LEU A 88 -1.11 -15.79 1.73
C LEU A 88 -1.65 -17.19 2.03
N SER A 89 -1.47 -17.64 3.27
CA SER A 89 -2.24 -18.76 3.77
C SER A 89 -3.69 -18.34 4.02
N LYS A 90 -4.61 -19.32 4.06
CA LYS A 90 -6.00 -19.05 4.44
C LYS A 90 -6.10 -18.35 5.81
N ASN A 91 -5.28 -18.77 6.78
CA ASN A 91 -5.25 -18.16 8.10
C ASN A 91 -4.84 -16.68 8.07
N ASN A 92 -3.80 -16.32 7.29
CA ASN A 92 -3.40 -14.92 7.15
C ASN A 92 -4.51 -14.07 6.52
N LEU A 93 -5.23 -14.63 5.54
CA LEU A 93 -6.35 -13.94 4.91
C LEU A 93 -7.51 -13.73 5.91
N ASP A 94 -7.85 -14.75 6.71
CA ASP A 94 -8.88 -14.66 7.73
C ASP A 94 -8.49 -13.65 8.83
N GLU A 95 -7.24 -13.64 9.27
CA GLU A 95 -6.72 -12.63 10.21
C GLU A 95 -6.83 -11.21 9.63
N LYS A 96 -6.48 -11.02 8.37
CA LYS A 96 -6.62 -9.73 7.69
C LYS A 96 -8.07 -9.24 7.68
N ILE A 97 -9.02 -10.13 7.41
CA ILE A 97 -10.45 -9.83 7.46
C ILE A 97 -10.90 -9.47 8.88
N ASN A 98 -10.44 -10.23 9.87
CA ASN A 98 -10.77 -9.98 11.28
C ASN A 98 -10.24 -8.60 11.74
N VAL A 99 -9.02 -8.25 11.36
CA VAL A 99 -8.46 -6.92 11.65
C VAL A 99 -9.27 -5.81 10.97
N LEU A 100 -9.69 -6.02 9.71
CA LEU A 100 -10.52 -5.06 9.01
C LEU A 100 -11.86 -4.85 9.70
N ASN A 101 -12.45 -5.90 10.25
CA ASN A 101 -13.74 -5.83 10.97
C ASN A 101 -13.69 -4.95 12.23
N ILE A 102 -12.52 -4.71 12.82
CA ILE A 102 -12.34 -3.77 13.94
C ILE A 102 -12.67 -2.34 13.49
N TYR A 103 -12.46 -2.02 12.23
CA TYR A 103 -12.77 -0.71 11.64
C TYR A 103 -14.21 -0.68 11.09
N SER A 104 -15.20 -0.92 11.98
CA SER A 104 -16.62 -1.05 11.60
C SER A 104 -17.15 0.13 10.77
N THR A 105 -16.64 1.35 10.99
CA THR A 105 -17.02 2.54 10.21
C THR A 105 -16.52 2.50 8.77
N GLN A 106 -15.50 1.72 8.48
CA GLN A 106 -14.93 1.54 7.15
C GLN A 106 -15.46 0.30 6.43
N MET A 107 -16.04 -0.64 7.20
CA MET A 107 -16.67 -1.82 6.67
C MET A 107 -18.08 -1.46 6.19
N ARG A 108 -18.18 -1.18 4.91
CA ARG A 108 -19.45 -1.06 4.21
C ARG A 108 -19.74 -2.36 3.46
N GLU A 109 -20.98 -2.82 3.51
CA GLU A 109 -21.42 -3.86 2.60
C GLU A 109 -21.08 -3.44 1.16
N GLY A 110 -20.51 -4.35 0.37
CA GLY A 110 -20.09 -4.08 -0.99
C GLY A 110 -18.58 -3.97 -1.16
N GLN A 111 -18.09 -2.88 -1.74
CA GLN A 111 -16.72 -2.77 -2.26
C GLN A 111 -15.58 -2.98 -1.26
N ARG A 112 -15.81 -2.72 0.02
CA ARG A 112 -14.82 -2.88 1.10
C ARG A 112 -15.05 -4.09 1.99
N GLY A 113 -16.00 -4.95 1.64
CA GLY A 113 -16.30 -6.16 2.41
C GLY A 113 -15.22 -7.23 2.33
N GLY A 114 -15.22 -8.15 3.31
CA GLY A 114 -14.27 -9.26 3.36
C GLY A 114 -14.27 -10.13 2.10
N GLU A 115 -15.42 -10.32 1.46
CA GLU A 115 -15.56 -11.06 0.20
C GLU A 115 -14.74 -10.46 -0.94
N ASN A 116 -14.65 -9.15 -1.02
CA ASN A 116 -13.85 -8.47 -2.03
C ASN A 116 -12.35 -8.58 -1.77
N LEU A 117 -11.94 -8.63 -0.50
CA LEU A 117 -10.56 -8.95 -0.13
C LEU A 117 -10.18 -10.37 -0.54
N ILE A 118 -11.07 -11.35 -0.30
CA ILE A 118 -10.88 -12.74 -0.73
C ILE A 118 -10.77 -12.81 -2.25
N SER A 119 -11.67 -12.14 -2.95
CA SER A 119 -11.68 -12.12 -4.41
C SER A 119 -10.39 -11.52 -4.98
N LEU A 120 -9.93 -10.40 -4.43
CA LEU A 120 -8.67 -9.79 -4.83
C LEU A 120 -7.48 -10.71 -4.54
N ALA A 121 -7.43 -11.33 -3.36
CA ALA A 121 -6.36 -12.24 -2.99
C ALA A 121 -6.30 -13.47 -3.94
N ARG A 122 -7.45 -13.98 -4.40
CA ARG A 122 -7.51 -15.05 -5.41
C ARG A 122 -7.02 -14.59 -6.77
N ILE A 123 -7.42 -13.40 -7.22
CA ILE A 123 -6.93 -12.84 -8.49
C ILE A 123 -5.41 -12.78 -8.46
N ARG A 124 -4.83 -12.25 -7.39
CA ARG A 124 -3.38 -12.10 -7.23
C ARG A 124 -2.67 -13.45 -7.06
N GLY A 125 -3.30 -14.40 -6.39
CA GLY A 125 -2.81 -15.77 -6.31
C GLY A 125 -2.74 -16.43 -7.68
N ASN A 126 -3.81 -16.33 -8.47
CA ASN A 126 -3.88 -16.90 -9.81
C ASN A 126 -2.81 -16.34 -10.76
N GLU A 127 -2.44 -15.06 -10.62
CA GLU A 127 -1.37 -14.44 -11.43
C GLU A 127 -0.01 -15.13 -11.27
N ILE A 128 0.21 -15.82 -10.14
CA ILE A 128 1.48 -16.48 -9.81
C ILE A 128 1.33 -17.98 -9.50
N GLY A 129 0.17 -18.57 -9.80
CA GLY A 129 -0.08 -20.00 -9.61
C GLY A 129 -0.29 -20.44 -8.15
N LEU A 130 -0.75 -19.55 -7.28
CA LEU A 130 -1.09 -19.80 -5.89
C LEU A 130 -2.59 -19.61 -5.64
N GLU A 131 -3.10 -20.13 -4.52
CA GLU A 131 -4.50 -19.98 -4.15
C GLU A 131 -4.82 -18.53 -3.76
N TYR A 132 -3.98 -17.94 -2.92
CA TYR A 132 -4.10 -16.55 -2.46
C TYR A 132 -2.74 -15.87 -2.47
N ALA A 133 -2.72 -14.61 -2.85
CA ALA A 133 -1.57 -13.73 -2.70
C ALA A 133 -1.99 -12.29 -2.36
N GLU A 134 -1.09 -11.56 -1.77
CA GLU A 134 -1.15 -10.10 -1.69
C GLU A 134 -0.10 -9.52 -2.64
N ALA A 135 -0.48 -8.49 -3.38
CA ALA A 135 0.36 -7.93 -4.42
C ALA A 135 0.77 -6.48 -4.09
N PHE A 136 2.01 -6.17 -4.42
CA PHE A 136 2.62 -4.87 -4.18
C PHE A 136 3.37 -4.39 -5.42
N HIS A 137 3.59 -3.10 -5.49
CA HIS A 137 4.53 -2.52 -6.44
C HIS A 137 5.76 -2.02 -5.67
N ILE A 138 6.92 -2.59 -5.99
CA ILE A 138 8.21 -2.15 -5.44
C ILE A 138 8.66 -0.90 -6.19
N HIS A 139 8.81 0.21 -5.44
CA HIS A 139 9.43 1.45 -5.94
C HIS A 139 10.95 1.42 -5.76
N ARG A 140 11.41 0.77 -4.71
CA ARG A 140 12.83 0.63 -4.39
C ARG A 140 13.06 -0.58 -3.50
N LEU A 141 14.08 -1.34 -3.85
CA LEU A 141 14.65 -2.40 -3.02
C LEU A 141 16.17 -2.35 -3.16
N TYR A 142 16.88 -2.36 -2.03
CA TYR A 142 18.31 -2.60 -2.01
C TYR A 142 18.69 -3.52 -0.84
N VAL A 143 19.72 -4.32 -1.01
CA VAL A 143 20.25 -5.32 -0.07
C VAL A 143 21.66 -4.96 0.38
#